data_1834fa98824b805d90aae63176b74f4d
#
_entry.id   1834fa98824b805d90aae63176b74f4d
#
_cell.length_a   1.000
_cell.length_b   1.000
_cell.length_c   1.000
_cell.angle_alpha   90.00
_cell.angle_beta   90.00
_cell.angle_gamma   90.00
#
_symmetry.space_group_name_H-M   'P 1'
#
loop_
_entity.id
_entity.type
_entity.pdbx_description
1 polymer ?
#
loop_
_entity_poly.entity_id
_entity_poly.type
_entity_poly.pdbx_seq_one_letter_code
_entity_poly.pdbx_strand_id
1 'polypeptide(L)'
;MFVNYTQPNNTAISGYAISVMYVGMSLGAVILGPLADKFEPKRVLAGSFLLTGIGCGILLLFTERTSVFLLMASLGVLGFGLGGNGTIFMKVVLSGLTPQQAGAGTGTYGLFRDLAAPFGVAVFVPLFTNRITAKISAGTAEAAAAVSSIHFLAVAQLLCVALGIVAVLLLPKRKKDKGERI
;
A
#
# COMPACT_ATOMS: atom_id res chain seq x y z
N MET A 1 -7.03 12.01 8.36
CA MET A 1 -6.38 13.34 8.58
C MET A 1 -6.60 14.29 7.40
N PHE A 2 -6.14 13.98 6.17
CA PHE A 2 -6.31 14.87 5.00
C PHE A 2 -7.75 15.38 4.80
N VAL A 3 -8.74 14.50 4.85
CA VAL A 3 -10.16 14.83 4.70
C VAL A 3 -10.64 15.86 5.72
N ASN A 4 -10.15 15.81 6.95
CA ASN A 4 -10.57 16.74 8.01
C ASN A 4 -10.10 18.17 7.75
N TYR A 5 -9.02 18.36 7.00
CA TYR A 5 -8.51 19.67 6.61
C TYR A 5 -9.15 20.22 5.33
N THR A 6 -9.58 19.34 4.42
CA THR A 6 -10.20 19.75 3.15
C THR A 6 -11.73 19.78 3.20
N GLN A 7 -12.34 19.01 4.10
CA GLN A 7 -13.79 18.93 4.28
C GLN A 7 -14.17 18.82 5.76
N PRO A 8 -13.97 19.86 6.57
CA PRO A 8 -14.14 19.82 8.02
C PRO A 8 -15.61 19.53 8.46
N ASN A 9 -16.58 19.82 7.60
CA ASN A 9 -17.99 19.66 7.91
C ASN A 9 -18.53 18.24 7.69
N ASN A 10 -17.71 17.29 7.21
CA ASN A 10 -18.19 15.94 6.89
C ASN A 10 -17.22 14.85 7.35
N THR A 11 -17.19 14.58 8.65
CA THR A 11 -16.35 13.54 9.27
C THR A 11 -16.68 12.13 8.78
N ALA A 12 -17.90 11.88 8.29
CA ALA A 12 -18.30 10.59 7.74
C ALA A 12 -17.48 10.18 6.50
N ILE A 13 -17.00 11.16 5.71
CA ILE A 13 -16.18 10.89 4.52
C ILE A 13 -14.88 10.16 4.90
N SER A 14 -14.28 10.48 6.05
CA SER A 14 -13.09 9.79 6.53
C SER A 14 -13.35 8.30 6.78
N GLY A 15 -14.49 7.95 7.35
CA GLY A 15 -14.93 6.57 7.56
C GLY A 15 -15.16 5.83 6.25
N TYR A 16 -15.88 6.44 5.32
CA TYR A 16 -16.13 5.85 4.00
C TYR A 16 -14.83 5.65 3.20
N ALA A 17 -13.90 6.60 3.26
CA ALA A 17 -12.61 6.50 2.60
C ALA A 17 -11.79 5.29 3.09
N ILE A 18 -11.76 5.09 4.41
CA ILE A 18 -11.10 3.93 5.03
C ILE A 18 -11.82 2.63 4.63
N SER A 19 -13.14 2.61 4.65
CA SER A 19 -13.94 1.44 4.26
C SER A 19 -13.68 1.03 2.81
N VAL A 20 -13.65 1.98 1.87
CA VAL A 20 -13.35 1.73 0.46
C VAL A 20 -11.94 1.14 0.30
N MET A 21 -10.95 1.65 1.04
CA MET A 21 -9.60 1.11 1.03
C MET A 21 -9.56 -0.35 1.51
N TYR A 22 -10.25 -0.70 2.61
CA TYR A 22 -10.30 -2.07 3.12
C TYR A 22 -11.08 -3.02 2.20
N VAL A 23 -12.17 -2.56 1.58
CA VAL A 23 -12.88 -3.32 0.54
C VAL A 23 -11.94 -3.59 -0.63
N GLY A 24 -11.20 -2.59 -1.10
CA GLY A 24 -10.17 -2.74 -2.11
C GLY A 24 -9.12 -3.79 -1.72
N MET A 25 -8.62 -3.73 -0.48
CA MET A 25 -7.64 -4.71 0.03
C MET A 25 -8.21 -6.14 0.03
N SER A 26 -9.44 -6.32 0.46
CA SER A 26 -10.10 -7.63 0.47
C SER A 26 -10.26 -8.18 -0.93
N LEU A 27 -10.74 -7.37 -1.88
CA LEU A 27 -10.85 -7.74 -3.28
C LEU A 27 -9.49 -8.06 -3.91
N GLY A 28 -8.47 -7.25 -3.64
CA GLY A 28 -7.10 -7.49 -4.10
C GLY A 28 -6.54 -8.82 -3.61
N ALA A 29 -6.73 -9.14 -2.33
CA ALA A 29 -6.30 -10.42 -1.75
C ALA A 29 -7.01 -11.62 -2.40
N VAL A 30 -8.34 -11.52 -2.58
CA VAL A 30 -9.17 -12.60 -3.16
C VAL A 30 -8.87 -12.81 -4.65
N ILE A 31 -8.59 -11.76 -5.41
CA ILE A 31 -8.37 -11.83 -6.86
C ILE A 31 -6.90 -12.13 -7.18
N LEU A 32 -5.97 -11.38 -6.61
CA LEU A 32 -4.54 -11.50 -6.94
C LEU A 32 -3.88 -12.72 -6.27
N GLY A 33 -4.43 -13.19 -5.14
CA GLY A 33 -3.97 -14.40 -4.48
C GLY A 33 -4.02 -15.64 -5.38
N PRO A 34 -5.19 -16.05 -5.89
CA PRO A 34 -5.33 -17.16 -6.84
C PRO A 34 -4.63 -16.90 -8.17
N LEU A 35 -4.53 -15.64 -8.61
CA LEU A 35 -3.81 -15.29 -9.83
C LEU A 35 -2.32 -15.64 -9.71
N ALA A 36 -1.73 -15.47 -8.53
CA ALA A 36 -0.35 -15.87 -8.27
C ALA A 36 -0.14 -17.40 -8.20
N ASP A 37 -1.21 -18.20 -8.13
CA ASP A 37 -1.14 -19.67 -8.28
C ASP A 37 -1.11 -20.09 -9.73
N LYS A 38 -1.81 -19.34 -10.61
CA LYS A 38 -1.89 -19.62 -12.05
C LYS A 38 -0.71 -19.06 -12.82
N PHE A 39 -0.23 -17.89 -12.43
CA PHE A 39 0.88 -17.20 -13.07
C PHE A 39 2.12 -17.21 -12.18
N GLU A 40 3.25 -16.79 -12.71
CA GLU A 40 4.49 -16.64 -11.95
C GLU A 40 4.27 -15.62 -10.82
N PRO A 41 4.41 -16.03 -9.52
CA PRO A 41 4.10 -15.14 -8.37
C PRO A 41 4.84 -13.81 -8.42
N LYS A 42 6.06 -13.82 -8.97
CA LYS A 42 6.89 -12.63 -9.19
C LYS A 42 6.21 -11.57 -10.07
N ARG A 43 5.61 -12.03 -11.19
CA ARG A 43 4.95 -11.11 -12.13
C ARG A 43 3.67 -10.54 -11.53
N VAL A 44 2.92 -11.37 -10.82
CA VAL A 44 1.69 -10.91 -10.16
C VAL A 44 2.01 -9.94 -9.03
N LEU A 45 3.10 -10.21 -8.27
CA LEU A 45 3.59 -9.31 -7.23
C LEU A 45 4.04 -7.97 -7.80
N ALA A 46 4.81 -7.97 -8.89
CA ALA A 46 5.20 -6.74 -9.57
C ALA A 46 3.97 -5.94 -10.07
N GLY A 47 2.98 -6.64 -10.62
CA GLY A 47 1.70 -6.03 -11.03
C GLY A 47 0.93 -5.41 -9.87
N SER A 48 0.89 -6.06 -8.71
CA SER A 48 0.23 -5.50 -7.52
C SER A 48 0.97 -4.29 -6.94
N PHE A 49 2.32 -4.26 -7.01
CA PHE A 49 3.10 -3.06 -6.70
C PHE A 49 2.83 -1.92 -7.68
N LEU A 50 2.70 -2.21 -8.97
CA LEU A 50 2.32 -1.20 -9.97
C LEU A 50 0.94 -0.61 -9.68
N LEU A 51 -0.05 -1.43 -9.33
CA LEU A 51 -1.38 -0.96 -8.92
C LEU A 51 -1.31 -0.07 -7.68
N THR A 52 -0.52 -0.46 -6.66
CA THR A 52 -0.27 0.38 -5.49
C THR A 52 0.37 1.71 -5.91
N GLY A 53 1.35 1.67 -6.82
CA GLY A 53 2.00 2.86 -7.37
C GLY A 53 1.04 3.78 -8.13
N ILE A 54 0.12 3.22 -8.92
CA ILE A 54 -0.93 4.00 -9.60
C ILE A 54 -1.84 4.68 -8.58
N GLY A 55 -2.30 3.96 -7.54
CA GLY A 55 -3.09 4.54 -6.47
C GLY A 55 -2.38 5.70 -5.77
N CYS A 56 -1.08 5.55 -5.47
CA CYS A 56 -0.25 6.63 -4.92
C CYS A 56 -0.06 7.78 -5.92
N GLY A 57 0.11 7.47 -7.21
CA GLY A 57 0.25 8.48 -8.27
C GLY A 57 -0.99 9.36 -8.40
N ILE A 58 -2.17 8.79 -8.26
CA ILE A 58 -3.43 9.54 -8.25
C ILE A 58 -3.47 10.54 -7.08
N LEU A 59 -2.84 10.23 -5.92
CA LEU A 59 -2.77 11.18 -4.81
C LEU A 59 -1.97 12.45 -5.15
N LEU A 60 -1.05 12.40 -6.12
CA LEU A 60 -0.33 13.57 -6.60
C LEU A 60 -1.21 14.52 -7.44
N LEU A 61 -2.34 14.05 -7.93
CA LEU A 61 -3.32 14.88 -8.65
C LEU A 61 -4.29 15.61 -7.70
N PHE A 62 -4.17 15.39 -6.40
CA PHE A 62 -5.05 16.01 -5.41
C PHE A 62 -4.77 17.51 -5.32
N THR A 63 -5.88 18.26 -5.28
CA THR A 63 -5.94 19.70 -5.09
C THR A 63 -6.88 20.02 -3.92
N GLU A 64 -6.96 21.30 -3.53
CA GLU A 64 -7.89 21.74 -2.48
C GLU A 64 -9.37 21.43 -2.81
N ARG A 65 -9.71 21.32 -4.10
CA ARG A 65 -11.06 21.03 -4.61
C ARG A 65 -11.23 19.60 -5.09
N THR A 66 -10.37 18.68 -4.63
CA THR A 66 -10.45 17.27 -5.06
C THR A 66 -11.81 16.67 -4.72
N SER A 67 -12.46 16.06 -5.73
CA SER A 67 -13.73 15.37 -5.55
C SER A 67 -13.57 14.17 -4.59
N VAL A 68 -14.56 13.96 -3.73
CA VAL A 68 -14.67 12.79 -2.85
C VAL A 68 -14.61 11.48 -3.66
N PHE A 69 -15.15 11.48 -4.86
CA PHE A 69 -15.09 10.32 -5.75
C PHE A 69 -13.65 9.98 -6.14
N LEU A 70 -12.84 10.98 -6.50
CA LEU A 70 -11.42 10.75 -6.84
C LEU A 70 -10.62 10.25 -5.63
N LEU A 71 -10.92 10.78 -4.43
CA LEU A 71 -10.34 10.29 -3.18
C LEU A 71 -10.67 8.81 -2.97
N MET A 72 -11.92 8.42 -3.07
CA MET A 72 -12.36 7.03 -2.88
C MET A 72 -11.79 6.11 -3.95
N ALA A 73 -11.78 6.53 -5.22
CA ALA A 73 -11.20 5.75 -6.30
C ALA A 73 -9.70 5.50 -6.09
N SER A 74 -8.93 6.52 -5.70
CA SER A 74 -7.50 6.37 -5.43
C SER A 74 -7.22 5.41 -4.28
N LEU A 75 -7.98 5.52 -3.17
CA LEU A 75 -7.85 4.63 -2.02
C LEU A 75 -8.29 3.20 -2.33
N GLY A 76 -9.32 3.02 -3.16
CA GLY A 76 -9.76 1.70 -3.64
C GLY A 76 -8.68 1.01 -4.46
N VAL A 77 -8.07 1.71 -5.42
CA VAL A 77 -6.97 1.17 -6.27
C VAL A 77 -5.74 0.88 -5.41
N LEU A 78 -5.38 1.78 -4.51
CA LEU A 78 -4.27 1.61 -3.57
C LEU A 78 -4.50 0.40 -2.66
N GLY A 79 -5.70 0.29 -2.08
CA GLY A 79 -6.10 -0.85 -1.26
C GLY A 79 -6.02 -2.16 -2.04
N PHE A 80 -6.52 -2.20 -3.27
CA PHE A 80 -6.48 -3.39 -4.11
C PHE A 80 -5.05 -3.90 -4.35
N GLY A 81 -4.11 -3.00 -4.67
CA GLY A 81 -2.70 -3.34 -4.79
C GLY A 81 -2.09 -3.85 -3.49
N LEU A 82 -2.36 -3.18 -2.36
CA LEU A 82 -1.86 -3.59 -1.04
C LEU A 82 -2.37 -4.98 -0.61
N GLY A 83 -3.64 -5.28 -0.87
CA GLY A 83 -4.23 -6.60 -0.57
C GLY A 83 -3.53 -7.73 -1.34
N GLY A 84 -3.24 -7.50 -2.62
CA GLY A 84 -2.46 -8.43 -3.44
C GLY A 84 -1.03 -8.62 -2.93
N ASN A 85 -0.34 -7.53 -2.58
CA ASN A 85 1.02 -7.58 -2.06
C ASN A 85 1.12 -8.51 -0.84
N GLY A 86 0.27 -8.33 0.18
CA GLY A 86 0.32 -9.12 1.41
C GLY A 86 0.14 -10.62 1.17
N THR A 87 -0.83 -10.99 0.33
CA THR A 87 -1.14 -12.39 0.03
C THR A 87 -0.03 -13.06 -0.78
N ILE A 88 0.53 -12.36 -1.78
CA ILE A 88 1.55 -12.92 -2.66
C ILE A 88 2.90 -13.01 -1.96
N PHE A 89 3.27 -12.02 -1.13
CA PHE A 89 4.48 -12.08 -0.33
C PHE A 89 4.52 -13.32 0.55
N MET A 90 3.41 -13.62 1.24
CA MET A 90 3.31 -14.82 2.07
C MET A 90 3.59 -16.09 1.24
N LYS A 91 3.02 -16.20 0.04
CA LYS A 91 3.27 -17.33 -0.87
C LYS A 91 4.72 -17.41 -1.31
N VAL A 92 5.34 -16.29 -1.63
CA VAL A 92 6.75 -16.24 -2.05
C VAL A 92 7.66 -16.68 -0.90
N VAL A 93 7.44 -16.19 0.32
CA VAL A 93 8.20 -16.58 1.50
C VAL A 93 8.09 -18.08 1.76
N LEU A 94 6.87 -18.61 1.80
CA LEU A 94 6.64 -20.04 2.10
C LEU A 94 7.16 -20.95 1.00
N SER A 95 7.18 -20.51 -0.24
CA SER A 95 7.62 -21.34 -1.37
C SER A 95 9.11 -21.71 -1.36
N GLY A 96 9.92 -21.02 -0.57
CA GLY A 96 11.35 -21.27 -0.40
C GLY A 96 11.70 -22.11 0.82
N LEU A 97 10.71 -22.50 1.65
CA LEU A 97 10.91 -23.17 2.91
C LEU A 97 10.46 -24.65 2.84
N THR A 98 11.11 -25.48 3.65
CA THR A 98 10.65 -26.87 3.86
C THR A 98 9.40 -26.89 4.73
N PRO A 99 8.57 -27.97 4.72
CA PRO A 99 7.40 -28.07 5.59
C PRO A 99 7.72 -27.87 7.07
N GLN A 100 8.89 -28.31 7.52
CA GLN A 100 9.35 -28.15 8.92
C GLN A 100 9.68 -26.68 9.26
N GLN A 101 10.09 -25.90 8.27
CA GLN A 101 10.45 -24.48 8.42
C GLN A 101 9.26 -23.55 8.18
N ALA A 102 8.17 -24.05 7.58
CA ALA A 102 7.03 -23.23 7.17
C ALA A 102 6.39 -22.50 8.37
N GLY A 103 6.29 -23.14 9.54
CA GLY A 103 5.76 -22.52 10.76
C GLY A 103 6.61 -21.33 11.22
N ALA A 104 7.92 -21.52 11.33
CA ALA A 104 8.85 -20.44 11.69
C ALA A 104 8.86 -19.30 10.66
N GLY A 105 8.84 -19.65 9.37
CA GLY A 105 8.77 -18.65 8.29
C GLY A 105 7.49 -17.82 8.32
N THR A 106 6.35 -18.45 8.57
CA THR A 106 5.05 -17.76 8.72
C THR A 106 5.06 -16.83 9.92
N GLY A 107 5.56 -17.32 11.08
CA GLY A 107 5.65 -16.51 12.29
C GLY A 107 6.57 -15.29 12.11
N THR A 108 7.75 -15.49 11.53
CA THR A 108 8.70 -14.42 11.26
C THR A 108 8.10 -13.38 10.29
N TYR A 109 7.48 -13.82 9.19
CA TYR A 109 6.80 -12.91 8.26
C TYR A 109 5.68 -12.13 8.96
N GLY A 110 4.86 -12.82 9.79
CA GLY A 110 3.79 -12.20 10.57
C GLY A 110 4.32 -11.10 11.49
N LEU A 111 5.39 -11.37 12.24
CA LEU A 111 6.03 -10.38 13.11
C LEU A 111 6.49 -9.13 12.36
N PHE A 112 7.20 -9.29 11.25
CA PHE A 112 7.65 -8.14 10.45
C PHE A 112 6.47 -7.35 9.86
N ARG A 113 5.44 -8.04 9.37
CA ARG A 113 4.23 -7.40 8.84
C ARG A 113 3.50 -6.61 9.92
N ASP A 114 3.33 -7.19 11.10
CA ASP A 114 2.55 -6.59 12.17
C ASP A 114 3.32 -5.44 12.86
N LEU A 115 4.66 -5.50 12.88
CA LEU A 115 5.51 -4.38 13.33
C LEU A 115 5.56 -3.23 12.31
N ALA A 116 5.43 -3.51 11.02
CA ALA A 116 5.50 -2.48 9.98
C ALA A 116 4.39 -1.42 10.10
N ALA A 117 3.17 -1.81 10.50
CA ALA A 117 2.04 -0.90 10.61
C ALA A 117 2.23 0.16 11.73
N PRO A 118 2.51 -0.21 13.01
CA PRO A 118 2.75 0.78 14.06
C PRO A 118 4.01 1.60 13.79
N PHE A 119 5.06 1.02 13.19
CA PHE A 119 6.25 1.75 12.80
C PHE A 119 5.92 2.80 11.73
N GLY A 120 5.14 2.43 10.72
CA GLY A 120 4.67 3.37 9.70
C GLY A 120 3.87 4.53 10.31
N VAL A 121 2.94 4.24 11.23
CA VAL A 121 2.17 5.27 11.93
C VAL A 121 3.09 6.18 12.74
N ALA A 122 4.04 5.62 13.50
CA ALA A 122 4.96 6.39 14.35
C ALA A 122 5.86 7.33 13.55
N VAL A 123 6.20 7.00 12.31
CA VAL A 123 7.06 7.83 11.44
C VAL A 123 6.22 8.79 10.60
N PHE A 124 5.20 8.31 9.88
CA PHE A 124 4.50 9.11 8.88
C PHE A 124 3.47 10.08 9.47
N VAL A 125 2.86 9.74 10.61
CA VAL A 125 1.89 10.65 11.24
C VAL A 125 2.56 11.92 11.78
N PRO A 126 3.66 11.86 12.55
CA PRO A 126 4.38 13.04 12.96
C PRO A 126 4.95 13.85 11.78
N LEU A 127 5.48 13.19 10.76
CA LEU A 127 5.96 13.87 9.56
C LEU A 127 4.85 14.67 8.87
N PHE A 128 3.66 14.09 8.76
CA PHE A 128 2.50 14.77 8.18
C PHE A 128 2.04 15.93 9.03
N THR A 129 1.86 15.73 10.34
CA THR A 129 1.36 16.76 11.26
C THR A 129 2.34 17.92 11.41
N ASN A 130 3.63 17.64 11.63
CA ASN A 130 4.65 18.68 11.75
C ASN A 130 4.77 19.51 10.48
N ARG A 131 4.66 18.87 9.30
CA ARG A 131 4.71 19.59 8.03
C ARG A 131 3.50 20.49 7.82
N ILE A 132 2.30 20.04 8.19
CA ILE A 132 1.08 20.87 8.13
C ILE A 132 1.22 22.04 9.08
N THR A 133 1.57 21.79 10.35
CA THR A 133 1.70 22.84 11.37
C THR A 133 2.73 23.89 10.96
N ALA A 134 3.89 23.48 10.46
CA ALA A 134 4.93 24.40 9.98
C ALA A 134 4.44 25.28 8.83
N LYS A 135 3.63 24.75 7.91
CA LYS A 135 3.08 25.52 6.79
C LYS A 135 1.98 26.48 7.22
N ILE A 136 1.12 26.06 8.14
CA ILE A 136 0.09 26.93 8.72
C ILE A 136 0.75 28.08 9.51
N SER A 137 1.79 27.79 10.28
CA SER A 137 2.56 28.81 11.00
C SER A 137 3.25 29.81 10.06
N ALA A 138 3.58 29.37 8.84
CA ALA A 138 4.13 30.24 7.78
C ALA A 138 3.06 30.99 6.98
N GLY A 139 1.78 30.96 7.41
CA GLY A 139 0.67 31.67 6.77
C GLY A 139 0.01 30.95 5.59
N THR A 140 0.31 29.66 5.39
CA THR A 140 -0.36 28.87 4.34
C THR A 140 -1.75 28.44 4.80
N ALA A 141 -2.76 28.54 3.95
CA ALA A 141 -4.11 28.06 4.25
C ALA A 141 -4.10 26.55 4.58
N GLU A 142 -4.93 26.12 5.53
CA GLU A 142 -4.95 24.74 6.03
C GLU A 142 -5.12 23.71 4.92
N ALA A 143 -6.04 23.95 3.98
CA ALA A 143 -6.28 23.05 2.85
C ALA A 143 -5.05 22.92 1.94
N ALA A 144 -4.36 24.03 1.63
CA ALA A 144 -3.14 24.03 0.82
C ALA A 144 -1.99 23.32 1.54
N ALA A 145 -1.86 23.54 2.84
CA ALA A 145 -0.88 22.84 3.68
C ALA A 145 -1.12 21.33 3.69
N ALA A 146 -2.37 20.89 3.79
CA ALA A 146 -2.77 19.48 3.75
C ALA A 146 -2.46 18.85 2.39
N VAL A 147 -2.81 19.49 1.27
CA VAL A 147 -2.52 19.03 -0.09
C VAL A 147 -1.02 18.84 -0.30
N SER A 148 -0.23 19.84 0.04
CA SER A 148 1.24 19.75 -0.14
C SER A 148 1.89 18.69 0.75
N SER A 149 1.30 18.40 1.91
CA SER A 149 1.79 17.36 2.82
C SER A 149 1.43 15.96 2.32
N ILE A 150 0.25 15.77 1.73
CA ILE A 150 -0.11 14.48 1.12
C ILE A 150 0.74 14.20 -0.13
N HIS A 151 1.06 15.21 -0.94
CA HIS A 151 1.98 15.04 -2.07
C HIS A 151 3.36 14.55 -1.60
N PHE A 152 3.88 15.13 -0.53
CA PHE A 152 5.15 14.67 0.04
C PHE A 152 5.10 13.19 0.47
N LEU A 153 4.03 12.79 1.17
CA LEU A 153 3.84 11.40 1.58
C LEU A 153 3.65 10.47 0.38
N ALA A 154 2.91 10.90 -0.65
CA ALA A 154 2.72 10.13 -1.87
C ALA A 154 4.06 9.90 -2.60
N VAL A 155 4.93 10.90 -2.67
CA VAL A 155 6.29 10.75 -3.24
C VAL A 155 7.12 9.76 -2.42
N ALA A 156 7.11 9.89 -1.09
CA ALA A 156 7.81 8.96 -0.21
C ALA A 156 7.31 7.51 -0.40
N GLN A 157 6.00 7.33 -0.52
CA GLN A 157 5.39 6.02 -0.75
C GLN A 157 5.72 5.47 -2.15
N LEU A 158 5.75 6.30 -3.19
CA LEU A 158 6.17 5.91 -4.53
C LEU A 158 7.64 5.44 -4.55
N LEU A 159 8.53 6.08 -3.81
CA LEU A 159 9.90 5.62 -3.64
C LEU A 159 9.95 4.23 -2.98
N CYS A 160 9.16 3.99 -1.94
CA CYS A 160 9.05 2.67 -1.30
C CYS A 160 8.50 1.62 -2.27
N VAL A 161 7.49 1.95 -3.09
CA VAL A 161 6.95 1.07 -4.13
C VAL A 161 8.01 0.76 -5.19
N ALA A 162 8.77 1.75 -5.65
CA ALA A 162 9.85 1.55 -6.62
C ALA A 162 10.94 0.62 -6.06
N LEU A 163 11.36 0.83 -4.81
CA LEU A 163 12.30 -0.07 -4.12
C LEU A 163 11.73 -1.48 -3.99
N GLY A 164 10.44 -1.61 -3.68
CA GLY A 164 9.74 -2.90 -3.63
C GLY A 164 9.76 -3.62 -4.98
N ILE A 165 9.49 -2.92 -6.08
CA ILE A 165 9.56 -3.48 -7.45
C ILE A 165 10.99 -3.93 -7.76
N VAL A 166 11.99 -3.11 -7.48
CA VAL A 166 13.41 -3.47 -7.69
C VAL A 166 13.76 -4.72 -6.89
N ALA A 167 13.39 -4.78 -5.61
CA ALA A 167 13.62 -5.95 -4.77
C ALA A 167 12.97 -7.22 -5.36
N VAL A 168 11.72 -7.11 -5.85
CA VAL A 168 11.00 -8.22 -6.51
C VAL A 168 11.73 -8.66 -7.78
N LEU A 169 12.24 -7.74 -8.57
CA LEU A 169 12.96 -8.05 -9.80
C LEU A 169 14.30 -8.76 -9.53
N LEU A 170 14.97 -8.40 -8.44
CA LEU A 170 16.22 -9.00 -8.00
C LEU A 170 16.05 -10.41 -7.40
N LEU A 171 14.85 -10.81 -6.99
CA LEU A 171 14.62 -12.17 -6.51
C LEU A 171 14.99 -13.20 -7.57
N PRO A 172 15.70 -14.29 -7.27
CA PRO A 172 16.09 -15.31 -8.24
C PRO A 172 14.83 -15.97 -8.84
N LYS A 173 14.86 -16.24 -10.15
CA LYS A 173 13.79 -16.99 -10.82
C LYS A 173 13.79 -18.41 -10.27
N ARG A 174 12.66 -18.86 -9.74
CA ARG A 174 12.47 -20.27 -9.34
C ARG A 174 12.60 -21.15 -10.58
N LYS A 175 13.58 -22.06 -10.59
CA LYS A 175 13.59 -23.19 -11.53
C LYS A 175 12.33 -24.01 -11.24
N LYS A 176 11.42 -24.10 -12.21
CA LYS A 176 10.35 -25.09 -12.18
C LYS A 176 11.03 -26.46 -12.20
N ASP A 177 11.04 -27.13 -11.06
CA ASP A 177 11.43 -28.53 -11.01
C ASP A 177 10.40 -29.33 -11.82
N LYS A 178 10.86 -29.88 -12.94
CA LYS A 178 10.06 -30.69 -13.88
C LYS A 178 9.87 -32.13 -13.38
N GLY A 179 9.81 -32.33 -12.08
CA GLY A 179 9.88 -33.65 -11.49
C GLY A 179 8.91 -33.98 -10.38
N GLU A 180 7.62 -33.61 -10.49
CA GLU A 180 6.59 -34.27 -9.66
C GLU A 180 5.25 -34.25 -10.40
N ARG A 181 5.16 -35.11 -11.42
CA ARG A 181 3.90 -35.75 -11.75
C ARG A 181 3.96 -37.15 -11.11
N ILE A 182 3.34 -37.28 -9.98
CA ILE A 182 2.82 -38.55 -9.50
C ILE A 182 1.37 -38.30 -9.08
#